data_884814c968e28151ab0cb430d6df6d0f
#
_entry.id   884814c968e28151ab0cb430d6df6d0f
#
_cell.length_a   1.000
_cell.length_b   1.000
_cell.length_c   1.000
_cell.angle_alpha   90.00
_cell.angle_beta   90.00
_cell.angle_gamma   90.00
#
_symmetry.space_group_name_H-M   'P 1'
#
loop_
_entity.id
_entity.type
_entity.pdbx_description
1 polymer ?
#
loop_
_entity_poly.entity_id
_entity_poly.type
_entity_poly.pdbx_seq_one_letter_code
_entity_poly.pdbx_strand_id
1 'polypeptide(L)'
;MRLNYSLFSLVALSTAAFVMPAMADSVTGTATFSGNATVTGGPTGGVFFNDTGSNTTNSYVPGSPNTGTFSGLTGGTIQNLVGPSMTGPVSIPDFATFTVAAGTVHFDLTDILPGTGTAAACTSAAIGTVCTPPNSPFTLIQTASNAVAITLTLDGKAWINSTTGASSATGAFTTQDVAIGTIPGIIGTLLKGGSVHDTYSASFVATPSSTVPEPATLLLMGVGLLGAGLVARRKIAK
;
A
#
# COMPACT_ATOMS: atom_id res chain seq x y z
N MET A 1 -13.92 -49.69 -50.11
CA MET A 1 -12.87 -49.14 -49.22
C MET A 1 -13.43 -47.93 -48.51
N ARG A 2 -13.98 -48.10 -47.31
CA ARG A 2 -14.57 -46.99 -46.50
C ARG A 2 -13.61 -46.67 -45.38
N LEU A 3 -12.88 -45.56 -45.53
CA LEU A 3 -11.92 -45.06 -44.54
C LEU A 3 -12.71 -44.38 -43.41
N ASN A 4 -12.51 -44.89 -42.19
CA ASN A 4 -13.12 -44.36 -40.98
C ASN A 4 -12.51 -43.01 -40.56
N TYR A 5 -13.19 -41.93 -40.88
CA TYR A 5 -12.83 -40.55 -40.45
C TYR A 5 -13.24 -40.21 -39.02
N SER A 6 -13.63 -41.21 -38.20
CA SER A 6 -14.14 -40.98 -36.84
C SER A 6 -13.07 -40.82 -35.74
N LEU A 7 -11.81 -41.14 -36.02
CA LEU A 7 -10.73 -41.12 -35.02
C LEU A 7 -9.95 -39.80 -34.94
N PHE A 8 -10.04 -38.94 -35.96
CA PHE A 8 -9.30 -37.66 -35.95
C PHE A 8 -10.03 -36.52 -35.22
N SER A 9 -11.32 -36.67 -34.92
CA SER A 9 -12.08 -35.61 -34.23
C SER A 9 -11.93 -35.59 -32.68
N LEU A 10 -11.35 -36.66 -32.09
CA LEU A 10 -11.26 -36.78 -30.63
C LEU A 10 -9.93 -36.26 -30.08
N VAL A 11 -8.89 -36.17 -30.91
CA VAL A 11 -7.56 -35.75 -30.45
C VAL A 11 -7.38 -34.23 -30.43
N ALA A 12 -8.18 -33.48 -31.20
CA ALA A 12 -8.10 -32.02 -31.24
C ALA A 12 -8.77 -31.31 -30.05
N LEU A 13 -9.53 -32.05 -29.24
CA LEU A 13 -10.26 -31.46 -28.10
C LEU A 13 -9.50 -31.59 -26.76
N SER A 14 -8.42 -32.36 -26.72
CA SER A 14 -7.69 -32.65 -25.48
C SER A 14 -6.52 -31.72 -25.18
N THR A 15 -6.13 -30.82 -26.07
CA THR A 15 -4.99 -29.90 -25.88
C THR A 15 -5.40 -28.46 -25.52
N ALA A 16 -6.70 -28.19 -25.40
CA ALA A 16 -7.17 -26.93 -24.78
C ALA A 16 -7.12 -27.00 -23.23
N ALA A 17 -6.21 -27.84 -22.69
CA ALA A 17 -6.07 -28.03 -21.27
C ALA A 17 -5.30 -26.84 -20.65
N PHE A 18 -6.03 -26.05 -19.88
CA PHE A 18 -5.57 -25.46 -18.62
C PHE A 18 -4.34 -24.54 -18.70
N VAL A 19 -4.42 -23.47 -19.45
CA VAL A 19 -3.75 -22.24 -19.01
C VAL A 19 -4.69 -21.63 -17.96
N MET A 20 -4.63 -22.14 -16.73
CA MET A 20 -5.14 -21.39 -15.58
C MET A 20 -4.26 -20.15 -15.52
N PRO A 21 -4.81 -18.93 -15.65
CA PRO A 21 -4.05 -17.75 -15.31
C PRO A 21 -3.61 -17.94 -13.87
N ALA A 22 -2.31 -17.84 -13.60
CA ALA A 22 -1.81 -17.77 -12.23
C ALA A 22 -2.53 -16.58 -11.59
N MET A 23 -3.46 -16.86 -10.69
CA MET A 23 -4.12 -15.82 -9.92
C MET A 23 -3.00 -15.21 -9.08
N ALA A 24 -2.67 -13.95 -9.33
CA ALA A 24 -1.80 -13.21 -8.44
C ALA A 24 -2.45 -13.22 -7.05
N ASP A 25 -1.69 -13.59 -6.03
CA ASP A 25 -2.15 -13.54 -4.64
C ASP A 25 -2.42 -12.09 -4.28
N SER A 26 -3.69 -11.67 -4.33
CA SER A 26 -4.06 -10.31 -3.98
C SER A 26 -3.92 -10.10 -2.47
N VAL A 27 -3.23 -9.04 -2.09
CA VAL A 27 -3.10 -8.62 -0.69
C VAL A 27 -4.37 -7.87 -0.29
N THR A 28 -5.00 -8.26 0.81
CA THR A 28 -6.22 -7.64 1.31
C THR A 28 -6.19 -7.50 2.82
N GLY A 29 -6.89 -6.50 3.34
CA GLY A 29 -7.04 -6.32 4.78
C GLY A 29 -6.23 -5.17 5.34
N THR A 30 -6.06 -5.18 6.67
CA THR A 30 -5.42 -4.11 7.42
C THR A 30 -4.26 -4.66 8.25
N ALA A 31 -3.10 -4.01 8.14
CA ALA A 31 -1.98 -4.17 9.06
C ALA A 31 -1.92 -2.98 10.01
N THR A 32 -1.83 -3.23 11.31
CA THR A 32 -1.57 -2.21 12.32
C THR A 32 -0.23 -2.48 13.00
N PHE A 33 0.53 -1.44 13.27
CA PHE A 33 1.82 -1.55 13.95
C PHE A 33 2.21 -0.21 14.57
N SER A 34 3.27 -0.20 15.38
CA SER A 34 3.74 0.99 16.08
C SER A 34 5.27 1.00 16.16
N GLY A 35 5.81 2.16 16.46
CA GLY A 35 7.24 2.35 16.65
C GLY A 35 7.56 3.76 17.07
N ASN A 36 8.85 4.12 16.96
CA ASN A 36 9.33 5.48 17.17
C ASN A 36 9.65 6.12 15.84
N ALA A 37 9.46 7.42 15.72
CA ALA A 37 9.87 8.19 14.56
C ALA A 37 10.57 9.47 14.99
N THR A 38 11.54 9.89 14.18
CA THR A 38 12.21 11.16 14.27
C THR A 38 11.99 11.93 12.98
N VAL A 39 11.36 13.08 13.07
CA VAL A 39 11.28 14.04 11.97
C VAL A 39 12.39 15.05 12.12
N THR A 40 13.23 15.20 11.11
CA THR A 40 14.30 16.20 11.07
C THR A 40 13.97 17.28 10.05
N GLY A 41 14.32 18.52 10.38
CA GLY A 41 14.19 19.66 9.48
C GLY A 41 15.42 19.90 8.61
N GLY A 42 15.35 20.91 7.73
CA GLY A 42 16.46 21.34 6.88
C GLY A 42 16.53 20.63 5.53
N PRO A 43 17.56 20.95 4.70
CA PRO A 43 17.67 20.45 3.32
C PRO A 43 17.90 18.93 3.21
N THR A 44 18.40 18.29 4.26
CA THR A 44 18.55 16.84 4.39
C THR A 44 17.53 16.24 5.36
N GLY A 45 16.43 16.95 5.59
CA GLY A 45 15.39 16.51 6.48
C GLY A 45 14.70 15.23 6.03
N GLY A 46 14.00 14.59 6.95
CA GLY A 46 13.32 13.33 6.65
C GLY A 46 12.53 12.79 7.83
N VAL A 47 11.88 11.65 7.61
CA VAL A 47 11.28 10.82 8.65
C VAL A 47 12.12 9.57 8.81
N PHE A 48 12.65 9.39 10.00
CA PHE A 48 13.47 8.25 10.39
C PHE A 48 12.66 7.37 11.32
N PHE A 49 12.31 6.18 10.86
CA PHE A 49 11.48 5.25 11.62
C PHE A 49 12.36 4.35 12.51
N ASN A 50 12.06 4.28 13.80
CA ASN A 50 12.79 3.51 14.81
C ASN A 50 14.31 3.75 14.79
N ASP A 51 14.72 5.00 14.54
CA ASP A 51 16.09 5.32 14.17
C ASP A 51 17.00 5.50 15.38
N THR A 52 18.19 4.90 15.26
CA THR A 52 19.37 5.19 16.05
C THR A 52 20.42 5.99 15.26
N GLY A 53 20.03 6.63 14.13
CA GLY A 53 20.90 7.50 13.34
C GLY A 53 21.49 6.90 12.04
N SER A 54 20.94 5.80 11.52
CA SER A 54 21.38 5.15 10.28
C SER A 54 20.26 5.07 9.24
N ASN A 55 20.57 5.30 7.96
CA ASN A 55 19.64 5.15 6.82
C ASN A 55 19.31 3.68 6.51
N THR A 56 18.96 2.89 7.52
CA THR A 56 18.65 1.48 7.37
C THR A 56 17.14 1.24 7.50
N THR A 57 16.69 0.10 7.00
CA THR A 57 15.33 -0.38 7.25
C THR A 57 15.19 -0.75 8.74
N ASN A 58 14.18 -0.21 9.39
CA ASN A 58 13.97 -0.41 10.82
C ASN A 58 12.75 -1.31 11.08
N SER A 59 12.84 -2.12 12.13
CA SER A 59 11.73 -2.98 12.56
C SER A 59 10.70 -2.17 13.35
N TYR A 60 9.46 -2.60 13.29
CA TYR A 60 8.34 -2.06 14.05
C TYR A 60 7.72 -3.14 14.95
N VAL A 61 6.85 -2.74 15.85
CA VAL A 61 6.10 -3.65 16.72
C VAL A 61 4.71 -3.87 16.12
N PRO A 62 4.33 -5.12 15.79
CA PRO A 62 2.97 -5.42 15.32
C PRO A 62 1.91 -4.99 16.33
N GLY A 63 0.87 -4.35 15.83
CA GLY A 63 -0.31 -3.97 16.61
C GLY A 63 -1.44 -5.00 16.47
N SER A 64 -2.63 -4.60 16.90
CA SER A 64 -3.87 -5.38 16.78
C SER A 64 -5.06 -4.40 16.71
N PRO A 65 -6.11 -4.72 15.92
CA PRO A 65 -6.32 -5.93 15.13
C PRO A 65 -5.61 -5.89 13.77
N ASN A 66 -5.19 -7.05 13.27
CA ASN A 66 -4.75 -7.26 11.90
C ASN A 66 -5.75 -8.16 11.18
N THR A 67 -6.07 -7.88 9.91
CA THR A 67 -7.12 -8.57 9.16
C THR A 67 -6.67 -9.02 7.77
N GLY A 68 -7.42 -9.94 7.16
CA GLY A 68 -7.15 -10.43 5.81
C GLY A 68 -5.77 -11.09 5.71
N THR A 69 -5.00 -10.73 4.68
CA THR A 69 -3.63 -11.24 4.46
C THR A 69 -2.70 -10.92 5.63
N PHE A 70 -2.96 -9.84 6.37
CA PHE A 70 -2.14 -9.42 7.52
C PHE A 70 -2.51 -10.12 8.83
N SER A 71 -3.48 -11.04 8.82
CA SER A 71 -3.79 -11.87 9.98
C SER A 71 -2.55 -12.66 10.41
N GLY A 72 -2.19 -12.59 11.69
CA GLY A 72 -0.99 -13.23 12.20
C GLY A 72 0.32 -12.49 11.84
N LEU A 73 0.27 -11.18 11.63
CA LEU A 73 1.45 -10.33 11.48
C LEU A 73 2.39 -10.50 12.68
N THR A 74 3.65 -10.86 12.42
CA THR A 74 4.66 -11.14 13.47
C THR A 74 5.78 -10.10 13.49
N GLY A 75 5.93 -9.28 12.44
CA GLY A 75 6.96 -8.27 12.34
C GLY A 75 7.15 -7.78 10.90
N GLY A 76 8.22 -7.03 10.70
CA GLY A 76 8.60 -6.52 9.40
C GLY A 76 9.56 -5.34 9.53
N THR A 77 9.79 -4.66 8.43
CA THR A 77 10.71 -3.51 8.36
C THR A 77 10.04 -2.34 7.67
N ILE A 78 10.55 -1.13 7.92
CA ILE A 78 10.13 0.10 7.28
C ILE A 78 11.36 0.93 6.91
N GLN A 79 11.37 1.52 5.72
CA GLN A 79 12.45 2.38 5.27
C GLN A 79 12.23 3.83 5.72
N ASN A 80 13.32 4.57 5.89
CA ASN A 80 13.27 5.99 6.16
C ASN A 80 12.87 6.78 4.91
N LEU A 81 12.18 7.91 5.12
CA LEU A 81 11.88 8.87 4.06
C LEU A 81 12.87 10.02 4.16
N VAL A 82 13.77 10.14 3.20
CA VAL A 82 14.83 11.18 3.18
C VAL A 82 14.75 11.97 1.89
N GLY A 83 14.77 13.30 1.99
CA GLY A 83 14.85 14.14 0.79
C GLY A 83 14.19 15.52 0.95
N PRO A 84 14.51 16.45 0.04
CA PRO A 84 14.04 17.83 0.09
C PRO A 84 12.55 17.99 -0.28
N SER A 85 11.96 17.02 -0.97
CA SER A 85 10.54 17.04 -1.35
C SER A 85 9.89 15.75 -0.87
N MET A 86 9.00 15.88 0.11
CA MET A 86 8.31 14.76 0.73
C MET A 86 6.83 14.71 0.32
N THR A 87 6.46 15.30 -0.82
CA THR A 87 5.09 15.25 -1.34
C THR A 87 5.10 14.94 -2.83
N GLY A 88 4.14 14.14 -3.26
CA GLY A 88 3.94 13.75 -4.64
C GLY A 88 4.51 12.37 -5.00
N PRO A 89 4.52 12.05 -6.31
CA PRO A 89 4.94 10.75 -6.79
C PRO A 89 6.38 10.43 -6.42
N VAL A 90 6.58 9.23 -5.89
CA VAL A 90 7.89 8.65 -5.54
C VAL A 90 7.94 7.19 -6.02
N SER A 91 9.11 6.59 -5.95
CA SER A 91 9.26 5.15 -6.22
C SER A 91 10.25 4.57 -5.22
N ILE A 92 9.72 4.02 -4.14
CA ILE A 92 10.52 3.39 -3.08
C ILE A 92 10.03 1.94 -2.95
N PRO A 93 10.71 1.00 -3.62
CA PRO A 93 10.37 -0.41 -3.50
C PRO A 93 10.64 -0.89 -2.07
N ASP A 94 9.82 -1.83 -1.60
CA ASP A 94 9.94 -2.40 -0.26
C ASP A 94 10.00 -1.33 0.85
N PHE A 95 9.25 -0.22 0.68
CA PHE A 95 9.17 0.82 1.71
C PHE A 95 8.78 0.24 3.06
N ALA A 96 7.84 -0.69 3.06
CA ALA A 96 7.51 -1.49 4.24
C ALA A 96 7.36 -2.96 3.87
N THR A 97 7.76 -3.84 4.79
CA THR A 97 7.55 -5.28 4.66
C THR A 97 6.79 -5.81 5.86
N PHE A 98 5.96 -6.83 5.65
CA PHE A 98 5.11 -7.41 6.68
C PHE A 98 5.29 -8.93 6.67
N THR A 99 5.83 -9.50 7.74
CA THR A 99 5.99 -10.95 7.90
C THR A 99 4.71 -11.56 8.42
N VAL A 100 4.06 -12.35 7.59
CA VAL A 100 2.79 -13.03 7.87
C VAL A 100 2.93 -14.54 7.64
N ALA A 101 1.92 -15.32 8.03
CA ALA A 101 1.98 -16.78 7.87
C ALA A 101 2.14 -17.23 6.40
N ALA A 102 1.62 -16.46 5.45
CA ALA A 102 1.69 -16.75 4.02
C ALA A 102 3.04 -16.33 3.37
N GLY A 103 3.94 -15.68 4.09
CA GLY A 103 5.22 -15.18 3.58
C GLY A 103 5.48 -13.73 3.95
N THR A 104 6.13 -12.99 3.07
CA THR A 104 6.37 -11.55 3.25
C THR A 104 5.49 -10.75 2.30
N VAL A 105 4.67 -9.87 2.85
CA VAL A 105 3.97 -8.84 2.07
C VAL A 105 4.90 -7.66 1.93
N HIS A 106 5.04 -7.16 0.73
CA HIS A 106 5.83 -5.99 0.35
C HIS A 106 4.89 -4.82 0.09
N PHE A 107 5.29 -3.63 0.49
CA PHE A 107 4.61 -2.39 0.17
C PHE A 107 5.59 -1.46 -0.54
N ASP A 108 5.33 -1.24 -1.83
CA ASP A 108 6.07 -0.28 -2.66
C ASP A 108 5.38 1.08 -2.57
N LEU A 109 6.08 2.08 -2.05
CA LEU A 109 5.57 3.44 -1.95
C LEU A 109 5.61 4.12 -3.32
N THR A 110 4.45 4.63 -3.76
CA THR A 110 4.30 5.30 -5.06
C THR A 110 3.93 6.77 -4.95
N ASP A 111 3.34 7.19 -3.83
CA ASP A 111 2.97 8.59 -3.61
C ASP A 111 3.00 8.95 -2.11
N ILE A 112 3.48 10.15 -1.82
CA ILE A 112 3.41 10.76 -0.50
C ILE A 112 2.37 11.87 -0.59
N LEU A 113 1.22 11.66 0.06
CA LEU A 113 0.09 12.56 -0.05
C LEU A 113 0.36 13.88 0.70
N PRO A 114 -0.08 15.02 0.16
CA PRO A 114 0.01 16.28 0.89
C PRO A 114 -0.89 16.25 2.13
N GLY A 115 -0.49 16.96 3.18
CA GLY A 115 -1.35 17.14 4.34
C GLY A 115 -2.64 17.90 4.00
N THR A 116 -3.64 17.81 4.86
CA THR A 116 -5.01 18.27 4.58
C THR A 116 -5.36 19.63 5.18
N GLY A 117 -4.47 20.24 5.97
CA GLY A 117 -4.70 21.53 6.59
C GLY A 117 -4.29 22.72 5.72
N THR A 118 -4.57 23.95 6.16
CA THR A 118 -4.12 25.18 5.52
C THR A 118 -2.82 25.69 6.15
N ALA A 119 -1.92 26.22 5.30
CA ALA A 119 -0.65 26.78 5.80
C ALA A 119 -0.84 27.99 6.73
N ALA A 120 -1.86 28.80 6.48
CA ALA A 120 -2.19 29.98 7.31
C ALA A 120 -2.52 29.60 8.75
N ALA A 121 -3.13 28.45 8.99
CA ALA A 121 -3.47 27.98 10.32
C ALA A 121 -2.24 27.55 11.14
N CYS A 122 -1.08 27.35 10.53
CA CYS A 122 0.14 26.90 11.20
C CYS A 122 0.75 27.92 12.18
N THR A 123 0.26 29.13 12.19
CA THR A 123 0.65 30.18 13.16
C THR A 123 -0.15 30.11 14.47
N SER A 124 -1.20 29.31 14.52
CA SER A 124 -2.10 29.19 15.66
C SER A 124 -1.73 27.99 16.55
N ALA A 125 -1.77 28.22 17.87
CA ALA A 125 -1.66 27.18 18.89
C ALA A 125 -3.02 26.85 19.54
N ALA A 126 -4.12 27.30 18.96
CA ALA A 126 -5.45 27.02 19.50
C ALA A 126 -5.79 25.53 19.34
N ILE A 127 -6.37 24.94 20.39
CA ILE A 127 -6.83 23.53 20.36
C ILE A 127 -7.86 23.35 19.25
N GLY A 128 -7.73 22.26 18.50
CA GLY A 128 -8.54 21.98 17.31
C GLY A 128 -8.01 22.58 16.01
N THR A 129 -6.93 23.38 16.07
CA THR A 129 -6.27 23.86 14.84
C THR A 129 -5.74 22.70 14.02
N VAL A 130 -6.07 22.68 12.72
CA VAL A 130 -5.55 21.74 11.73
C VAL A 130 -4.74 22.52 10.72
N CYS A 131 -3.48 22.17 10.51
CA CYS A 131 -2.63 22.87 9.58
C CYS A 131 -1.69 21.92 8.83
N THR A 132 -1.26 22.36 7.65
CA THR A 132 -0.21 21.72 6.84
C THR A 132 0.79 22.79 6.44
N PRO A 133 2.06 22.68 6.86
CA PRO A 133 3.11 23.59 6.39
C PRO A 133 3.25 23.53 4.86
N PRO A 134 3.66 24.62 4.21
CA PRO A 134 3.86 24.62 2.75
C PRO A 134 4.80 23.50 2.30
N ASN A 135 4.42 22.79 1.24
CA ASN A 135 5.18 21.66 0.65
C ASN A 135 5.47 20.51 1.63
N SER A 136 4.64 20.36 2.65
CA SER A 136 4.78 19.32 3.67
C SER A 136 3.72 18.23 3.50
N PRO A 137 4.06 16.94 3.70
CA PRO A 137 3.10 15.85 3.72
C PRO A 137 2.35 15.75 5.05
N PHE A 138 2.78 16.53 6.07
CA PHE A 138 2.25 16.37 7.40
C PHE A 138 0.99 17.20 7.62
N THR A 139 -0.03 16.56 8.17
CA THR A 139 -1.14 17.24 8.83
C THR A 139 -0.84 17.34 10.32
N LEU A 140 -0.82 18.54 10.85
CA LEU A 140 -0.60 18.86 12.26
C LEU A 140 -1.92 19.24 12.90
N ILE A 141 -2.26 18.64 14.03
CA ILE A 141 -3.50 18.92 14.77
C ILE A 141 -3.14 19.27 16.22
N GLN A 142 -3.47 20.47 16.68
CA GLN A 142 -3.30 20.85 18.07
C GLN A 142 -4.40 20.17 18.92
N THR A 143 -4.05 19.11 19.62
CA THR A 143 -4.98 18.28 20.39
C THR A 143 -5.18 18.78 21.82
N ALA A 144 -4.15 19.41 22.41
CA ALA A 144 -4.19 20.06 23.72
C ALA A 144 -3.26 21.29 23.72
N SER A 145 -3.20 22.05 24.79
CA SER A 145 -2.36 23.26 24.90
C SER A 145 -0.87 23.00 24.67
N ASN A 146 -0.42 21.77 24.88
CA ASN A 146 0.97 21.30 24.71
C ASN A 146 1.05 19.94 24.03
N ALA A 147 0.08 19.58 23.21
CA ALA A 147 0.08 18.32 22.48
C ALA A 147 -0.35 18.54 21.02
N VAL A 148 0.41 17.94 20.09
CA VAL A 148 0.16 17.99 18.65
C VAL A 148 0.19 16.60 18.10
N ALA A 149 -0.88 16.18 17.46
CA ALA A 149 -0.89 14.98 16.63
C ALA A 149 -0.36 15.31 15.25
N ILE A 150 0.49 14.44 14.70
CA ILE A 150 1.06 14.56 13.36
C ILE A 150 0.61 13.35 12.54
N THR A 151 0.01 13.58 11.37
CA THR A 151 -0.39 12.51 10.47
C THR A 151 0.38 12.62 9.15
N LEU A 152 0.85 11.47 8.66
CA LEU A 152 1.46 11.28 7.33
C LEU A 152 0.66 10.20 6.60
N THR A 153 0.24 10.49 5.37
CA THR A 153 -0.50 9.53 4.53
C THR A 153 0.29 9.19 3.28
N LEU A 154 0.33 7.91 2.95
CA LEU A 154 1.12 7.34 1.87
C LEU A 154 0.24 6.45 1.01
N ASP A 155 0.44 6.48 -0.30
CA ASP A 155 -0.18 5.55 -1.24
C ASP A 155 0.87 4.68 -1.91
N GLY A 156 0.50 3.44 -2.21
CA GLY A 156 1.40 2.49 -2.82
C GLY A 156 0.72 1.23 -3.32
N LYS A 157 1.55 0.23 -3.53
CA LYS A 157 1.13 -1.10 -3.97
C LYS A 157 1.62 -2.15 -3.00
N ALA A 158 0.71 -3.07 -2.61
CA ALA A 158 1.04 -4.21 -1.77
C ALA A 158 1.02 -5.49 -2.61
N TRP A 159 2.02 -6.34 -2.44
CA TRP A 159 2.13 -7.60 -3.15
C TRP A 159 2.80 -8.68 -2.27
N ILE A 160 2.56 -9.94 -2.64
CA ILE A 160 3.20 -11.12 -2.06
C ILE A 160 3.57 -12.07 -3.20
N ASN A 161 4.75 -12.66 -3.18
CA ASN A 161 5.29 -13.56 -4.20
C ASN A 161 5.49 -12.94 -5.60
N SER A 162 4.67 -11.96 -6.03
CA SER A 162 4.77 -11.35 -7.36
C SER A 162 4.16 -9.95 -7.36
N THR A 163 4.79 -9.03 -8.07
CA THR A 163 4.25 -7.67 -8.32
C THR A 163 3.11 -7.66 -9.35
N THR A 164 2.94 -8.76 -10.11
CA THR A 164 1.82 -8.89 -11.05
C THR A 164 0.53 -9.02 -10.27
N GLY A 165 -0.41 -8.11 -10.51
CA GLY A 165 -1.68 -8.06 -9.76
C GLY A 165 -1.57 -7.46 -8.36
N ALA A 166 -0.51 -6.68 -8.10
CA ALA A 166 -0.35 -5.97 -6.83
C ALA A 166 -1.62 -5.19 -6.46
N SER A 167 -2.00 -5.26 -5.20
CA SER A 167 -3.15 -4.55 -4.63
C SER A 167 -2.83 -3.08 -4.42
N SER A 168 -3.83 -2.20 -4.53
CA SER A 168 -3.68 -0.83 -4.06
C SER A 168 -3.61 -0.81 -2.54
N ALA A 169 -2.74 -0.01 -1.98
CA ALA A 169 -2.60 0.10 -0.54
C ALA A 169 -2.34 1.54 -0.11
N THR A 170 -2.97 1.92 1.02
CA THR A 170 -2.80 3.23 1.65
C THR A 170 -2.25 3.01 3.04
N GLY A 171 -1.21 3.74 3.41
CA GLY A 171 -0.61 3.78 4.74
C GLY A 171 -0.89 5.11 5.44
N ALA A 172 -1.23 5.05 6.72
CA ALA A 172 -1.35 6.23 7.57
C ALA A 172 -0.51 6.04 8.83
N PHE A 173 0.31 7.03 9.12
CA PHE A 173 1.10 7.12 10.35
C PHE A 173 0.57 8.29 11.17
N THR A 174 0.30 8.06 12.45
CA THR A 174 -0.16 9.12 13.36
C THR A 174 0.67 9.06 14.63
N THR A 175 1.23 10.21 15.02
CA THR A 175 1.86 10.39 16.33
C THR A 175 0.85 11.03 17.28
N GLN A 176 1.04 10.84 18.58
CA GLN A 176 0.26 11.49 19.61
C GLN A 176 1.22 12.08 20.65
N ASP A 177 0.94 13.31 21.07
CA ASP A 177 1.64 13.97 22.18
C ASP A 177 3.12 14.31 21.94
N VAL A 178 3.42 14.92 20.79
CA VAL A 178 4.76 15.49 20.57
C VAL A 178 5.11 16.45 21.69
N ALA A 179 6.15 16.13 22.42
CA ALA A 179 6.57 16.84 23.67
C ALA A 179 6.97 18.32 23.48
N ILE A 180 6.92 18.87 22.26
CA ILE A 180 7.31 20.25 21.94
C ILE A 180 6.13 21.23 22.02
N GLY A 181 4.96 20.73 22.37
CA GLY A 181 3.89 21.54 22.91
C GLY A 181 2.94 22.20 21.93
N THR A 182 3.37 22.85 20.87
CA THR A 182 2.48 23.62 19.96
C THR A 182 2.88 23.48 18.49
N ILE A 183 1.92 23.63 17.58
CA ILE A 183 2.18 23.65 16.15
C ILE A 183 3.28 24.64 15.76
N PRO A 184 3.24 25.92 16.17
CA PRO A 184 4.33 26.85 15.86
C PRO A 184 5.67 26.43 16.47
N GLY A 185 5.67 25.79 17.64
CA GLY A 185 6.88 25.28 18.29
C GLY A 185 7.57 24.17 17.50
N ILE A 186 6.79 23.18 17.01
CA ILE A 186 7.27 22.09 16.15
C ILE A 186 7.86 22.67 14.87
N ILE A 187 7.11 23.51 14.18
CA ILE A 187 7.56 24.13 12.92
C ILE A 187 8.83 24.95 13.16
N GLY A 188 8.88 25.75 14.23
CA GLY A 188 10.05 26.54 14.59
C GLY A 188 11.30 25.70 14.87
N THR A 189 11.14 24.51 15.45
CA THR A 189 12.24 23.56 15.70
C THR A 189 12.76 22.99 14.37
N LEU A 190 11.85 22.52 13.51
CA LEU A 190 12.22 21.96 12.22
C LEU A 190 12.86 22.98 11.27
N LEU A 191 12.35 24.22 11.24
CA LEU A 191 12.94 25.31 10.43
C LEU A 191 14.37 25.68 10.85
N LYS A 192 14.73 25.46 12.11
CA LYS A 192 16.09 25.65 12.62
C LYS A 192 16.99 24.44 12.43
N GLY A 193 16.54 23.41 11.68
CA GLY A 193 17.28 22.16 11.49
C GLY A 193 17.26 21.23 12.70
N GLY A 194 16.37 21.47 13.66
CA GLY A 194 16.17 20.57 14.80
C GLY A 194 15.38 19.34 14.44
N SER A 195 15.16 18.48 15.43
CA SER A 195 14.41 17.23 15.30
C SER A 195 13.26 17.14 16.29
N VAL A 196 12.24 16.38 15.90
CA VAL A 196 11.09 16.03 16.71
C VAL A 196 11.02 14.52 16.81
N HIS A 197 11.03 13.99 18.01
CA HIS A 197 10.93 12.56 18.29
C HIS A 197 9.57 12.24 18.87
N ASP A 198 8.96 11.17 18.41
CA ASP A 198 7.73 10.67 19.01
C ASP A 198 7.49 9.19 18.67
N THR A 199 6.54 8.60 19.40
CA THR A 199 5.97 7.29 19.05
C THR A 199 4.91 7.47 17.98
N TYR A 200 4.78 6.50 17.08
CA TYR A 200 3.71 6.47 16.11
C TYR A 200 2.89 5.19 16.19
N SER A 201 1.62 5.30 15.79
CA SER A 201 0.79 4.19 15.38
C SER A 201 0.57 4.28 13.88
N ALA A 202 0.60 3.15 13.21
CA ALA A 202 0.41 3.08 11.77
C ALA A 202 -0.67 2.06 11.40
N SER A 203 -1.35 2.34 10.30
CA SER A 203 -2.31 1.43 9.68
C SER A 203 -2.08 1.41 8.17
N PHE A 204 -1.91 0.22 7.62
CA PHE A 204 -1.88 -0.01 6.18
C PHE A 204 -3.13 -0.79 5.78
N VAL A 205 -3.85 -0.29 4.79
CA VAL A 205 -5.06 -0.92 4.25
C VAL A 205 -4.77 -1.30 2.81
N ALA A 206 -4.86 -2.59 2.49
CA ALA A 206 -4.72 -3.09 1.14
C ALA A 206 -6.08 -3.55 0.59
N THR A 207 -6.37 -3.12 -0.64
CA THR A 207 -7.57 -3.48 -1.39
C THR A 207 -7.16 -4.15 -2.70
N PRO A 208 -7.80 -5.27 -3.08
CA PRO A 208 -7.42 -5.98 -4.29
C PRO A 208 -7.59 -5.07 -5.51
N SER A 209 -6.61 -5.10 -6.41
CA SER A 209 -6.81 -4.56 -7.75
C SER A 209 -7.86 -5.44 -8.43
N SER A 210 -8.97 -4.87 -8.84
CA SER A 210 -10.02 -5.59 -9.56
C SER A 210 -9.60 -5.89 -11.00
N THR A 211 -8.52 -6.64 -11.18
CA THR A 211 -8.27 -7.28 -12.46
C THR A 211 -9.16 -8.50 -12.54
N VAL A 212 -10.41 -8.29 -12.90
CA VAL A 212 -11.29 -9.38 -13.29
C VAL A 212 -10.63 -10.05 -14.50
N PRO A 213 -10.31 -11.34 -14.44
CA PRO A 213 -9.81 -12.06 -15.61
C PRO A 213 -10.95 -12.28 -16.60
N GLU A 214 -11.41 -11.21 -17.26
CA GLU A 214 -12.47 -11.29 -18.27
C GLU A 214 -12.07 -12.09 -19.55
N PRO A 215 -10.79 -12.14 -19.98
CA PRO A 215 -10.48 -12.79 -21.25
C PRO A 215 -10.77 -14.29 -21.28
N ALA A 216 -10.59 -15.00 -20.16
CA ALA A 216 -10.74 -16.46 -20.16
C ALA A 216 -12.20 -16.91 -20.20
N THR A 217 -13.09 -16.21 -19.49
CA THR A 217 -14.54 -16.48 -19.51
C THR A 217 -15.18 -16.12 -20.84
N LEU A 218 -14.77 -14.99 -21.43
CA LEU A 218 -15.22 -14.58 -22.76
C LEU A 218 -14.69 -15.53 -23.86
N LEU A 219 -13.44 -15.95 -23.75
CA LEU A 219 -12.86 -16.94 -24.68
C LEU A 219 -13.57 -18.30 -24.55
N LEU A 220 -13.81 -18.78 -23.33
CA LEU A 220 -14.51 -20.04 -23.08
C LEU A 220 -15.96 -19.97 -23.55
N MET A 221 -16.65 -18.86 -23.33
CA MET A 221 -17.99 -18.62 -23.83
C MET A 221 -18.01 -18.54 -25.35
N GLY A 222 -17.04 -17.87 -25.97
CA GLY A 222 -16.87 -17.80 -27.43
C GLY A 222 -16.60 -19.17 -28.04
N VAL A 223 -15.72 -19.98 -27.51
CA VAL A 223 -15.42 -21.35 -27.96
C VAL A 223 -16.62 -22.26 -27.71
N GLY A 224 -17.33 -22.12 -26.59
CA GLY A 224 -18.55 -22.86 -26.29
C GLY A 224 -19.67 -22.58 -27.29
N LEU A 225 -19.91 -21.33 -27.65
CA LEU A 225 -20.90 -20.92 -28.64
C LEU A 225 -20.53 -21.38 -30.05
N LEU A 226 -19.25 -21.32 -30.46
CA LEU A 226 -18.78 -21.85 -31.72
C LEU A 226 -18.96 -23.37 -31.81
N GLY A 227 -18.65 -24.08 -30.71
CA GLY A 227 -18.84 -25.53 -30.63
C GLY A 227 -20.33 -25.91 -30.73
N ALA A 228 -21.20 -25.21 -30.02
CA ALA A 228 -22.64 -25.44 -30.10
C ALA A 228 -23.21 -25.15 -31.51
N GLY A 229 -22.74 -24.05 -32.14
CA GLY A 229 -23.15 -23.68 -33.50
C GLY A 229 -22.76 -24.73 -34.56
N LEU A 230 -21.56 -25.31 -34.46
CA LEU A 230 -21.10 -26.37 -35.36
C LEU A 230 -21.89 -27.68 -35.21
N VAL A 231 -22.26 -28.03 -33.97
CA VAL A 231 -23.10 -29.20 -33.69
C VAL A 231 -24.54 -29.01 -34.22
N ALA A 232 -25.10 -27.82 -34.02
CA ALA A 232 -26.44 -27.47 -34.51
C ALA A 232 -26.50 -27.54 -36.04
N ARG A 233 -25.49 -27.01 -36.76
CA ARG A 233 -25.40 -27.03 -38.22
C ARG A 233 -25.36 -28.44 -38.78
N ARG A 234 -24.68 -29.39 -38.11
CA ARG A 234 -24.62 -30.81 -38.55
C ARG A 234 -25.97 -31.53 -38.42
N LYS A 235 -26.86 -31.10 -37.50
CA LYS A 235 -28.20 -31.69 -37.34
C LYS A 235 -29.18 -31.18 -38.39
N ILE A 236 -29.01 -29.98 -38.93
CA ILE A 236 -29.89 -29.37 -39.95
C ILE A 236 -29.56 -29.89 -41.36
N ALA A 237 -28.33 -30.36 -41.59
CA ALA A 237 -27.84 -30.82 -42.89
C ALA A 237 -28.07 -32.31 -43.15
N LYS A 238 -28.88 -32.99 -42.28
CA LYS A 238 -29.40 -34.34 -42.46
C LYS A 238 -30.91 -34.29 -42.70
#